data_ba7fe05f01376ec0d75d50bf73feb81f
#
_entry.id   ba7fe05f01376ec0d75d50bf73feb81f
#
_cell.length_a   1.000
_cell.length_b   1.000
_cell.length_c   1.000
_cell.angle_alpha   90.00
_cell.angle_beta   90.00
_cell.angle_gamma   90.00
#
_symmetry.space_group_name_H-M   'P 1'
#
loop_
_entity.id
_entity.type
_entity.pdbx_description
1 polymer ?
#
loop_
_entity_poly.entity_id
_entity_poly.type
_entity_poly.pdbx_seq_one_letter_code
_entity_poly.pdbx_strand_id
1 'polypeptide(L)'
;MRRPRLLLLLTAVLWGHVGLASAETDEPRRNVFDDPFQQLTRGQPNCPVPPGPMLTEADAKAQAHGRIERGTSCYRAGRCRLPNSYLYDKEIMPRVQKAVDADGRFGSTTSVWALGQRRWIWLQGCVGSEAESTALESLVRGIDDVEGVVNELKVVP
;
A
#
# COMPACT_ATOMS: atom_id res chain seq x y z
N MET A 1 25.07 45.66 -67.01
CA MET A 1 25.41 44.39 -66.30
C MET A 1 24.39 44.14 -65.19
N ARG A 2 23.40 43.28 -65.41
CA ARG A 2 22.31 42.97 -64.47
C ARG A 2 22.66 41.64 -63.80
N ARG A 3 22.78 41.63 -62.44
CA ARG A 3 22.98 40.41 -61.64
C ARG A 3 21.65 39.76 -61.32
N PRO A 4 21.45 38.46 -61.50
CA PRO A 4 20.22 37.76 -61.10
C PRO A 4 20.17 37.56 -59.59
N ARG A 5 19.02 37.86 -59.01
CA ARG A 5 18.70 37.55 -57.59
C ARG A 5 18.29 36.08 -57.48
N LEU A 6 19.02 35.28 -56.79
CA LEU A 6 18.72 33.91 -56.44
C LEU A 6 17.73 33.89 -55.26
N LEU A 7 16.48 33.48 -55.50
CA LEU A 7 15.48 33.25 -54.45
C LEU A 7 15.74 31.86 -53.84
N LEU A 8 16.15 31.80 -52.58
CA LEU A 8 16.21 30.58 -51.78
C LEU A 8 14.83 30.31 -51.18
N LEU A 9 14.14 29.27 -51.66
CA LEU A 9 12.91 28.73 -51.08
C LEU A 9 13.30 27.84 -49.88
N LEU A 10 13.04 28.30 -48.65
CA LEU A 10 13.10 27.51 -47.44
C LEU A 10 11.85 26.66 -47.31
N THR A 11 11.95 25.36 -47.56
CA THR A 11 10.92 24.38 -47.23
C THR A 11 11.01 24.00 -45.77
N ALA A 12 10.06 24.47 -44.96
CA ALA A 12 9.91 24.06 -43.56
C ALA A 12 9.27 22.67 -43.55
N VAL A 13 10.04 21.67 -43.11
CA VAL A 13 9.54 20.29 -42.85
C VAL A 13 8.93 20.30 -41.45
N LEU A 14 7.60 20.29 -41.35
CA LEU A 14 6.87 20.07 -40.10
C LEU A 14 6.96 18.59 -39.72
N TRP A 15 7.82 18.27 -38.78
CA TRP A 15 7.84 16.96 -38.13
C TRP A 15 6.68 16.90 -37.14
N GLY A 16 5.57 16.25 -37.56
CA GLY A 16 4.49 15.92 -36.67
C GLY A 16 4.95 14.87 -35.64
N HIS A 17 5.04 15.27 -34.37
CA HIS A 17 5.23 14.33 -33.26
C HIS A 17 3.92 13.58 -33.05
N VAL A 18 3.83 12.35 -33.57
CA VAL A 18 2.76 11.43 -33.18
C VAL A 18 3.09 10.95 -31.78
N GLY A 19 2.46 11.58 -30.79
CA GLY A 19 2.49 11.10 -29.40
C GLY A 19 1.81 9.73 -29.35
N LEU A 20 2.58 8.67 -29.13
CA LEU A 20 2.07 7.37 -28.74
C LEU A 20 1.45 7.54 -27.35
N ALA A 21 0.13 7.76 -27.29
CA ALA A 21 -0.63 7.59 -26.07
C ALA A 21 -0.53 6.10 -25.71
N SER A 22 0.26 5.78 -24.68
CA SER A 22 0.21 4.46 -24.06
C SER A 22 -1.19 4.29 -23.53
N ALA A 23 -1.99 3.42 -24.13
CA ALA A 23 -3.24 2.98 -23.56
C ALA A 23 -2.88 2.28 -22.25
N GLU A 24 -3.22 2.90 -21.13
CA GLU A 24 -3.17 2.27 -19.83
C GLU A 24 -4.17 1.12 -19.89
N THR A 25 -3.67 -0.10 -20.00
CA THR A 25 -4.52 -1.30 -20.02
C THR A 25 -5.16 -1.39 -18.65
N ASP A 26 -6.49 -1.29 -18.61
CA ASP A 26 -7.31 -1.46 -17.39
C ASP A 26 -7.31 -2.95 -16.98
N GLU A 27 -6.11 -3.43 -16.60
CA GLU A 27 -5.93 -4.80 -16.14
C GLU A 27 -6.60 -4.96 -14.77
N PRO A 28 -7.47 -5.97 -14.58
CA PRO A 28 -8.17 -6.16 -13.32
C PRO A 28 -7.19 -6.39 -12.17
N ARG A 29 -7.40 -5.67 -11.06
CA ARG A 29 -6.62 -5.77 -9.85
C ARG A 29 -7.33 -6.61 -8.81
N ARG A 30 -6.60 -7.47 -8.11
CA ARG A 30 -7.14 -8.31 -7.03
C ARG A 30 -6.08 -8.55 -5.95
N ASN A 31 -6.50 -8.99 -4.77
CA ASN A 31 -5.59 -9.43 -3.72
C ASN A 31 -5.06 -10.83 -4.04
N VAL A 32 -4.03 -10.88 -4.91
CA VAL A 32 -3.47 -12.13 -5.48
C VAL A 32 -2.85 -13.01 -4.40
N PHE A 33 -2.28 -12.41 -3.36
CA PHE A 33 -1.55 -13.14 -2.31
C PHE A 33 -2.39 -13.41 -1.07
N ASP A 34 -3.68 -13.03 -1.07
CA ASP A 34 -4.56 -13.17 0.08
C ASP A 34 -3.97 -12.53 1.35
N ASP A 35 -3.30 -11.36 1.17
CA ASP A 35 -2.79 -10.57 2.28
C ASP A 35 -3.97 -10.03 3.10
N PRO A 36 -4.00 -10.23 4.43
CA PRO A 36 -5.11 -9.74 5.24
C PRO A 36 -5.23 -8.22 5.18
N PHE A 37 -6.38 -7.73 4.73
CA PHE A 37 -6.72 -6.32 4.70
C PHE A 37 -8.13 -6.13 5.25
N GLN A 38 -8.26 -5.35 6.33
CA GLN A 38 -9.55 -5.15 6.98
C GLN A 38 -9.70 -3.77 7.58
N GLN A 39 -10.95 -3.31 7.68
CA GLN A 39 -11.29 -2.08 8.36
C GLN A 39 -11.45 -2.34 9.86
N LEU A 40 -10.65 -1.65 10.68
CA LEU A 40 -10.65 -1.76 12.14
C LEU A 40 -11.69 -0.86 12.80
N THR A 41 -11.85 0.37 12.29
CA THR A 41 -12.77 1.39 12.86
C THR A 41 -13.53 2.15 11.76
N ARG A 42 -14.68 2.79 12.09
CA ARG A 42 -15.58 3.46 11.14
C ARG A 42 -16.16 4.77 11.65
N GLY A 43 -15.46 5.47 12.54
CA GLY A 43 -15.96 6.69 13.18
C GLY A 43 -15.85 7.98 12.35
N GLN A 44 -14.97 8.03 11.36
CA GLN A 44 -14.76 9.19 10.47
C GLN A 44 -15.52 8.99 9.15
N PRO A 45 -16.64 9.72 8.91
CA PRO A 45 -17.55 9.40 7.80
C PRO A 45 -16.98 9.69 6.41
N ASN A 46 -16.06 10.63 6.26
CA ASN A 46 -15.52 11.07 4.98
C ASN A 46 -14.07 10.57 4.73
N CYS A 47 -13.63 9.57 5.47
CA CYS A 47 -12.30 9.02 5.27
C CYS A 47 -12.26 8.15 3.99
N PRO A 48 -11.35 8.44 3.05
CA PRO A 48 -11.21 7.63 1.84
C PRO A 48 -10.81 6.20 2.19
N VAL A 49 -11.46 5.23 1.54
CA VAL A 49 -11.07 3.82 1.65
C VAL A 49 -9.73 3.61 0.95
N PRO A 50 -8.70 3.08 1.63
CA PRO A 50 -7.44 2.75 0.99
C PRO A 50 -7.59 1.67 -0.08
N PRO A 51 -6.75 1.66 -1.13
CA PRO A 51 -6.88 0.69 -2.22
C PRO A 51 -6.61 -0.76 -1.80
N GLY A 52 -5.98 -0.98 -0.65
CA GLY A 52 -5.60 -2.32 -0.19
C GLY A 52 -4.49 -2.96 -1.04
N PRO A 53 -4.23 -4.27 -0.85
CA PRO A 53 -3.17 -5.00 -1.54
C PRO A 53 -3.60 -5.50 -2.93
N MET A 54 -4.23 -4.63 -3.72
CA MET A 54 -4.74 -4.96 -5.04
C MET A 54 -3.64 -4.88 -6.08
N LEU A 55 -3.37 -5.99 -6.76
CA LEU A 55 -2.31 -6.16 -7.75
C LEU A 55 -2.86 -6.63 -9.09
N THR A 56 -2.23 -6.21 -10.18
CA THR A 56 -2.37 -6.87 -11.48
C THR A 56 -1.66 -8.22 -11.46
N GLU A 57 -1.95 -9.10 -12.44
CA GLU A 57 -1.19 -10.36 -12.58
C GLU A 57 0.29 -10.10 -12.84
N ALA A 58 0.62 -9.07 -13.62
CA ALA A 58 2.00 -8.70 -13.92
C ALA A 58 2.74 -8.27 -12.63
N ASP A 59 2.13 -7.41 -11.80
CA ASP A 59 2.70 -6.97 -10.52
C ASP A 59 2.90 -8.16 -9.56
N ALA A 60 1.92 -9.04 -9.48
CA ALA A 60 2.00 -10.24 -8.64
C ALA A 60 3.15 -11.16 -9.06
N LYS A 61 3.30 -11.42 -10.37
CA LYS A 61 4.40 -12.21 -10.90
C LYS A 61 5.77 -11.59 -10.60
N ALA A 62 5.89 -10.26 -10.76
CA ALA A 62 7.12 -9.54 -10.43
C ALA A 62 7.49 -9.64 -8.94
N GLN A 63 6.50 -9.67 -8.04
CA GLN A 63 6.73 -9.75 -6.59
C GLN A 63 6.94 -11.17 -6.06
N ALA A 64 6.47 -12.20 -6.77
CA ALA A 64 6.39 -13.57 -6.27
C ALA A 64 7.72 -14.11 -5.73
N HIS A 65 8.81 -13.97 -6.50
CA HIS A 65 10.14 -14.43 -6.09
C HIS A 65 10.62 -13.74 -4.81
N GLY A 66 10.58 -12.42 -4.78
CA GLY A 66 11.00 -11.65 -3.60
C GLY A 66 10.12 -11.90 -2.36
N ARG A 67 8.84 -12.27 -2.54
CA ARG A 67 7.97 -12.67 -1.42
C ARG A 67 8.42 -13.99 -0.81
N ILE A 68 8.83 -14.98 -1.60
CA ILE A 68 9.36 -16.26 -1.11
C ILE A 68 10.62 -16.02 -0.30
N GLU A 69 11.57 -15.26 -0.82
CA GLU A 69 12.84 -14.99 -0.13
C GLU A 69 12.63 -14.24 1.19
N ARG A 70 11.88 -13.14 1.17
CA ARG A 70 11.57 -12.37 2.38
C ARG A 70 10.73 -13.17 3.37
N GLY A 71 9.77 -13.96 2.89
CA GLY A 71 8.89 -14.75 3.73
C GLY A 71 9.62 -15.81 4.52
N THR A 72 10.62 -16.49 3.94
CA THR A 72 11.36 -17.59 4.59
C THR A 72 12.54 -17.14 5.42
N SER A 73 12.96 -15.87 5.31
CA SER A 73 14.22 -15.37 5.88
C SER A 73 14.31 -15.52 7.40
N CYS A 74 13.26 -15.19 8.15
CA CYS A 74 13.29 -15.29 9.61
C CYS A 74 13.29 -16.75 10.11
N TYR A 75 12.58 -17.64 9.43
CA TYR A 75 12.56 -19.07 9.73
C TYR A 75 13.94 -19.71 9.49
N ARG A 76 14.55 -19.42 8.35
CA ARG A 76 15.90 -19.88 8.01
C ARG A 76 16.95 -19.38 8.99
N ALA A 77 16.73 -18.21 9.59
CA ALA A 77 17.59 -17.65 10.64
C ALA A 77 17.25 -18.16 12.06
N GLY A 78 16.34 -19.11 12.21
CA GLY A 78 15.92 -19.66 13.50
C GLY A 78 15.13 -18.70 14.39
N ARG A 79 14.60 -17.60 13.84
CA ARG A 79 13.90 -16.54 14.60
C ARG A 79 12.38 -16.62 14.52
N CYS A 80 11.84 -17.48 13.67
CA CYS A 80 10.40 -17.64 13.47
C CYS A 80 9.98 -19.09 13.67
N ARG A 81 8.80 -19.30 14.28
CA ARG A 81 8.20 -20.64 14.48
C ARG A 81 7.53 -21.17 13.19
N LEU A 82 6.98 -20.29 12.36
CA LEU A 82 6.36 -20.67 11.10
C LEU A 82 7.35 -20.57 9.94
N PRO A 83 7.25 -21.45 8.95
CA PRO A 83 8.22 -21.54 7.84
C PRO A 83 8.19 -20.34 6.91
N ASN A 84 7.14 -19.52 6.98
CA ASN A 84 7.00 -18.29 6.19
C ASN A 84 6.33 -17.21 7.03
N SER A 85 6.92 -16.01 7.06
CA SER A 85 6.46 -14.89 7.87
C SER A 85 5.08 -14.33 7.45
N TYR A 86 4.66 -14.53 6.21
CA TYR A 86 3.30 -14.17 5.76
C TYR A 86 2.21 -15.05 6.38
N LEU A 87 2.53 -16.24 6.88
CA LEU A 87 1.55 -17.09 7.56
C LEU A 87 1.09 -16.53 8.90
N TYR A 88 1.92 -15.71 9.54
CA TYR A 88 1.56 -15.04 10.79
C TYR A 88 0.46 -13.99 10.61
N ASP A 89 0.36 -13.39 9.44
CA ASP A 89 -0.52 -12.25 9.23
C ASP A 89 -1.99 -12.63 9.47
N LYS A 90 -2.37 -13.85 9.10
CA LYS A 90 -3.72 -14.40 9.37
C LYS A 90 -4.00 -14.63 10.87
N GLU A 91 -2.96 -14.84 11.68
CA GLU A 91 -3.07 -14.97 13.13
C GLU A 91 -2.99 -13.60 13.83
N ILE A 92 -2.20 -12.67 13.30
CA ILE A 92 -2.01 -11.32 13.85
C ILE A 92 -3.29 -10.47 13.68
N MET A 93 -3.89 -10.47 12.49
CA MET A 93 -4.98 -9.55 12.18
C MET A 93 -6.21 -9.67 13.10
N PRO A 94 -6.69 -10.86 13.48
CA PRO A 94 -7.75 -10.98 14.50
C PRO A 94 -7.35 -10.43 15.87
N ARG A 95 -6.06 -10.54 16.24
CA ARG A 95 -5.55 -9.96 17.50
C ARG A 95 -5.49 -8.44 17.44
N VAL A 96 -5.13 -7.88 16.29
CA VAL A 96 -5.18 -6.43 16.06
C VAL A 96 -6.61 -5.91 16.23
N GLN A 97 -7.59 -6.53 15.57
CA GLN A 97 -8.99 -6.15 15.72
C GLN A 97 -9.44 -6.20 17.18
N LYS A 98 -9.18 -7.34 17.84
CA LYS A 98 -9.56 -7.51 19.24
C LYS A 98 -8.92 -6.47 20.18
N ALA A 99 -7.66 -6.12 19.96
CA ALA A 99 -6.97 -5.12 20.75
C ALA A 99 -7.56 -3.71 20.56
N VAL A 100 -7.86 -3.34 19.31
CA VAL A 100 -8.49 -2.06 18.99
C VAL A 100 -9.90 -1.97 19.57
N ASP A 101 -10.70 -3.04 19.46
CA ASP A 101 -12.05 -3.10 20.03
C ASP A 101 -12.02 -3.00 21.56
N ALA A 102 -11.09 -3.70 22.20
CA ALA A 102 -10.96 -3.71 23.66
C ALA A 102 -10.46 -2.40 24.24
N ASP A 103 -9.64 -1.65 23.50
CA ASP A 103 -9.16 -0.32 23.90
C ASP A 103 -10.30 0.71 23.93
N GLY A 104 -11.21 0.64 22.95
CA GLY A 104 -12.44 1.44 22.89
C GLY A 104 -12.25 2.93 22.56
N ARG A 105 -11.02 3.48 22.59
CA ARG A 105 -10.77 4.91 22.33
C ARG A 105 -10.96 5.31 20.87
N PHE A 106 -10.76 4.38 19.96
CA PHE A 106 -10.62 4.70 18.53
C PHE A 106 -11.94 4.61 17.75
N GLY A 107 -12.94 3.91 18.27
CA GLY A 107 -14.13 3.51 17.50
C GLY A 107 -14.96 4.66 16.93
N SER A 108 -15.05 5.80 17.64
CA SER A 108 -15.91 6.94 17.26
C SER A 108 -15.16 8.06 16.52
N THR A 109 -13.84 8.12 16.63
CA THR A 109 -13.02 9.25 16.17
C THR A 109 -12.10 8.89 15.03
N THR A 110 -12.04 7.61 14.63
CA THR A 110 -11.14 7.17 13.58
C THR A 110 -11.84 6.28 12.55
N SER A 111 -11.34 6.27 11.32
CA SER A 111 -11.65 5.28 10.30
C SER A 111 -10.35 4.70 9.76
N VAL A 112 -10.00 3.50 10.23
CA VAL A 112 -8.69 2.90 10.03
C VAL A 112 -8.81 1.53 9.39
N TRP A 113 -7.93 1.27 8.45
CA TRP A 113 -7.70 -0.04 7.84
C TRP A 113 -6.31 -0.54 8.21
N ALA A 114 -6.20 -1.84 8.39
CA ALA A 114 -4.92 -2.51 8.60
C ALA A 114 -4.65 -3.51 7.48
N LEU A 115 -3.42 -3.49 6.98
CA LEU A 115 -2.89 -4.48 6.05
C LEU A 115 -1.76 -5.24 6.74
N GLY A 116 -1.86 -6.55 6.80
CA GLY A 116 -0.81 -7.44 7.31
C GLY A 116 0.04 -7.99 6.18
N GLN A 117 1.36 -7.76 6.25
CA GLN A 117 2.31 -8.38 5.33
C GLN A 117 3.60 -8.75 6.04
N ARG A 118 3.88 -10.02 6.18
CA ARG A 118 5.15 -10.51 6.73
C ARG A 118 5.41 -10.01 8.16
N ARG A 119 4.36 -10.04 9.02
CA ARG A 119 4.40 -9.56 10.42
C ARG A 119 4.52 -8.04 10.58
N TRP A 120 4.52 -7.30 9.48
CA TRP A 120 4.39 -5.85 9.46
C TRP A 120 2.94 -5.46 9.27
N ILE A 121 2.50 -4.44 10.01
CA ILE A 121 1.13 -3.92 9.92
C ILE A 121 1.18 -2.49 9.38
N TRP A 122 0.56 -2.27 8.23
CA TRP A 122 0.33 -0.93 7.69
C TRP A 122 -1.00 -0.42 8.22
N LEU A 123 -0.97 0.71 8.92
CA LEU A 123 -2.16 1.42 9.37
C LEU A 123 -2.45 2.55 8.40
N GLN A 124 -3.61 2.50 7.78
CA GLN A 124 -4.06 3.45 6.75
C GLN A 124 -5.43 4.01 7.12
N GLY A 125 -5.70 5.25 6.72
CA GLY A 125 -6.99 5.89 6.97
C GLY A 125 -6.87 7.20 7.73
N CYS A 126 -7.89 7.52 8.53
CA CYS A 126 -8.05 8.82 9.16
C CYS A 126 -8.20 8.72 10.68
N VAL A 127 -7.58 9.66 11.37
CA VAL A 127 -7.67 9.86 12.83
C VAL A 127 -7.97 11.33 13.14
N GLY A 128 -8.52 11.63 14.29
CA GLY A 128 -8.82 12.99 14.70
C GLY A 128 -7.62 13.77 15.25
N SER A 129 -6.51 13.09 15.60
CA SER A 129 -5.33 13.75 16.15
C SER A 129 -4.05 12.91 15.98
N GLU A 130 -2.90 13.57 16.05
CA GLU A 130 -1.59 12.91 16.10
C GLU A 130 -1.43 12.02 17.35
N ALA A 131 -2.06 12.40 18.46
CA ALA A 131 -2.05 11.59 19.68
C ALA A 131 -2.77 10.25 19.46
N GLU A 132 -3.90 10.22 18.74
CA GLU A 132 -4.61 9.00 18.38
C GLU A 132 -3.77 8.14 17.40
N SER A 133 -3.13 8.77 16.40
CA SER A 133 -2.24 8.10 15.47
C SER A 133 -1.11 7.37 16.21
N THR A 134 -0.42 8.07 17.09
CA THR A 134 0.69 7.51 17.88
C THR A 134 0.20 6.42 18.86
N ALA A 135 -0.94 6.62 19.48
CA ALA A 135 -1.51 5.66 20.43
C ALA A 135 -1.91 4.36 19.73
N LEU A 136 -2.54 4.46 18.55
CA LEU A 136 -2.93 3.29 17.76
C LEU A 136 -1.71 2.52 17.24
N GLU A 137 -0.69 3.22 16.74
CA GLU A 137 0.58 2.60 16.35
C GLU A 137 1.20 1.83 17.52
N SER A 138 1.27 2.45 18.70
CA SER A 138 1.84 1.85 19.90
C SER A 138 1.07 0.61 20.34
N LEU A 139 -0.27 0.66 20.30
CA LEU A 139 -1.13 -0.48 20.60
C LEU A 139 -0.84 -1.66 19.66
N VAL A 140 -0.80 -1.42 18.37
CA VAL A 140 -0.59 -2.47 17.36
C VAL A 140 0.83 -3.03 17.44
N ARG A 141 1.82 -2.19 17.69
CA ARG A 141 3.23 -2.60 17.86
C ARG A 141 3.44 -3.54 19.05
N GLY A 142 2.60 -3.43 20.08
CA GLY A 142 2.65 -4.28 21.28
C GLY A 142 2.02 -5.67 21.10
N ILE A 143 1.42 -5.98 19.95
CA ILE A 143 0.75 -7.27 19.72
C ILE A 143 1.78 -8.35 19.40
N ASP A 144 1.62 -9.53 20.02
CA ASP A 144 2.50 -10.66 19.78
C ASP A 144 2.63 -11.01 18.30
N ASP A 145 3.84 -11.32 17.88
CA ASP A 145 4.25 -11.63 16.51
C ASP A 145 4.31 -10.42 15.56
N VAL A 146 3.86 -9.22 15.92
CA VAL A 146 4.09 -8.01 15.13
C VAL A 146 5.58 -7.64 15.18
N GLU A 147 6.21 -7.57 14.01
CA GLU A 147 7.60 -7.18 13.85
C GLU A 147 7.77 -5.66 13.75
N GLY A 148 6.79 -5.00 13.14
CA GLY A 148 6.78 -3.55 12.99
C GLY A 148 5.43 -3.01 12.52
N VAL A 149 5.30 -1.70 12.65
CA VAL A 149 4.12 -0.96 12.18
C VAL A 149 4.59 0.15 11.24
N VAL A 150 3.93 0.27 10.10
CA VAL A 150 4.06 1.40 9.19
C VAL A 150 2.81 2.26 9.36
N ASN A 151 2.99 3.45 9.89
CA ASN A 151 1.90 4.37 10.18
C ASN A 151 1.72 5.33 9.00
N GLU A 152 0.64 5.15 8.24
CA GLU A 152 0.22 5.99 7.11
C GLU A 152 -1.11 6.71 7.41
N LEU A 153 -1.46 6.85 8.69
CA LEU A 153 -2.66 7.54 9.14
C LEU A 153 -2.59 9.03 8.85
N LYS A 154 -3.72 9.60 8.46
CA LYS A 154 -3.86 11.03 8.18
C LYS A 154 -4.73 11.67 9.27
N VAL A 155 -4.23 12.75 9.86
CA VAL A 155 -5.06 13.55 10.76
C VAL A 155 -6.06 14.36 9.94
N VAL A 156 -7.33 14.20 10.26
CA VAL A 156 -8.43 14.94 9.64
C VAL A 156 -9.24 15.64 10.74
N PRO A 157 -9.62 16.89 10.52
CA PRO A 157 -10.39 17.67 11.52
C PRO A 157 -11.80 17.14 11.72
#